data_6ad6a14aa6332ac0d81ed7d877ab017c
#
_entry.id   6ad6a14aa6332ac0d81ed7d877ab017c
#
_cell.length_a   1.000
_cell.length_b   1.000
_cell.length_c   1.000
_cell.angle_alpha   90.00
_cell.angle_beta   90.00
_cell.angle_gamma   90.00
#
_symmetry.space_group_name_H-M   'P 1'
#
loop_
_entity.id
_entity.type
_entity.pdbx_description
1 polymer ?
#
loop_
_entity_poly.entity_id
_entity_poly.type
_entity_poly.pdbx_seq_one_letter_code
_entity_poly.pdbx_strand_id
1 'polypeptide(L)'
;TDGNFYNTSIIFGPDGKTIGTYRKMHIPEDILYHEQHYFTPGNGGYDVFDTPFGKIAVLICYDQWFPEAARIVALKGAEIIFYPTAIGVIDEDVEDNITGNWQQMWTNAMLGHSATNNVYVCAINRTAKEKAITFWGGSFIADPSSKILAHGKDKDEILIATCDLRRVKALQKAWRFLECRRPDTYGAITQ
;
A
#
# COMPACT_ATOMS: atom_id res chain seq x y z
N THR A 1 6.19 22.66 14.24
CA THR A 1 5.16 22.66 13.20
C THR A 1 5.58 23.65 12.13
N ASP A 2 5.75 23.17 10.92
CA ASP A 2 6.21 23.92 9.74
C ASP A 2 5.06 24.65 9.00
N GLY A 3 3.86 24.65 9.60
CA GLY A 3 2.66 25.23 8.99
C GLY A 3 2.00 24.38 7.91
N ASN A 4 2.53 23.19 7.63
CA ASN A 4 2.00 22.27 6.63
C ASN A 4 1.06 21.23 7.25
N PHE A 5 0.12 20.74 6.43
CA PHE A 5 -0.78 19.63 6.77
C PHE A 5 -0.37 18.38 6.00
N TYR A 6 -0.37 17.24 6.68
CA TYR A 6 0.04 15.96 6.11
C TYR A 6 -1.04 14.89 6.31
N ASN A 7 -1.32 14.13 5.27
CA ASN A 7 -2.07 12.89 5.40
C ASN A 7 -1.18 11.87 6.11
N THR A 8 -1.55 11.46 7.33
CA THR A 8 -0.63 10.76 8.23
C THR A 8 -1.28 9.52 8.84
N SER A 9 -0.58 8.38 8.78
CA SER A 9 -0.88 7.19 9.57
C SER A 9 -0.09 7.21 10.87
N ILE A 10 -0.73 6.82 11.96
CA ILE A 10 -0.11 6.64 13.29
C ILE A 10 -0.13 5.15 13.61
N ILE A 11 1.01 4.62 14.02
CA ILE A 11 1.16 3.22 14.40
C ILE A 11 1.21 3.12 15.92
N PHE A 12 0.29 2.36 16.49
CA PHE A 12 0.23 2.11 17.93
C PHE A 12 0.73 0.71 18.25
N GLY A 13 1.49 0.59 19.33
CA GLY A 13 1.93 -0.67 19.90
C GLY A 13 0.83 -1.37 20.71
N PRO A 14 1.08 -2.62 21.16
CA PRO A 14 0.15 -3.37 21.99
C PRO A 14 -0.16 -2.72 23.34
N ASP A 15 0.73 -1.83 23.80
CA ASP A 15 0.59 -1.04 25.02
C ASP A 15 -0.15 0.29 24.79
N GLY A 16 -0.65 0.54 23.59
CA GLY A 16 -1.32 1.77 23.20
C GLY A 16 -0.40 2.97 22.94
N LYS A 17 0.91 2.80 23.07
CA LYS A 17 1.86 3.88 22.78
C LYS A 17 2.14 3.97 21.28
N THR A 18 2.42 5.17 20.83
CA THR A 18 2.83 5.41 19.43
C THR A 18 4.21 4.79 19.19
N ILE A 19 4.28 3.86 18.22
CA ILE A 19 5.53 3.30 17.69
C ILE A 19 6.15 4.28 16.69
N GLY A 20 5.31 4.90 15.84
CA GLY A 20 5.76 5.86 14.86
C GLY A 20 4.62 6.40 14.00
N THR A 21 5.00 7.22 13.03
CA THR A 21 4.07 7.84 12.08
C THR A 21 4.63 7.77 10.67
N TYR A 22 3.75 7.65 9.68
CA TYR A 22 4.10 7.77 8.27
C TYR A 22 3.27 8.88 7.64
N ARG A 23 3.92 9.80 6.93
CA ARG A 23 3.29 10.86 6.15
C ARG A 23 3.24 10.45 4.69
N LYS A 24 2.04 10.44 4.11
CA LYS A 24 1.79 10.07 2.71
C LYS A 24 2.71 10.85 1.77
N MET A 25 3.51 10.13 0.98
CA MET A 25 4.52 10.74 0.10
C MET A 25 3.92 11.22 -1.21
N HIS A 26 2.99 10.47 -1.80
CA HIS A 26 2.38 10.80 -3.08
C HIS A 26 0.97 11.32 -2.86
N ILE A 27 0.76 12.59 -3.16
CA ILE A 27 -0.52 13.28 -2.97
C ILE A 27 -1.22 13.39 -4.33
N PRO A 28 -2.39 12.73 -4.52
CA PRO A 28 -3.10 12.80 -5.79
C PRO A 28 -3.71 14.19 -6.02
N GLU A 29 -3.80 14.54 -7.30
CA GLU A 29 -4.64 15.59 -7.81
C GLU A 29 -5.38 15.04 -9.03
N ASP A 30 -6.63 14.66 -8.81
CA ASP A 30 -7.48 14.03 -9.81
C ASP A 30 -8.95 14.41 -9.57
N ILE A 31 -9.84 14.09 -10.50
CA ILE A 31 -11.27 14.37 -10.37
C ILE A 31 -11.80 13.76 -9.07
N LEU A 32 -12.37 14.59 -8.20
CA LEU A 32 -12.87 14.25 -6.86
C LEU A 32 -11.81 13.78 -5.85
N TYR A 33 -10.52 13.78 -6.22
CA TYR A 33 -9.39 13.47 -5.33
C TYR A 33 -8.42 14.65 -5.25
N HIS A 34 -8.91 15.82 -4.83
CA HIS A 34 -8.16 17.07 -4.72
C HIS A 34 -7.34 17.16 -3.43
N GLU A 35 -6.53 16.13 -3.14
CA GLU A 35 -5.78 16.09 -1.88
C GLU A 35 -4.68 17.17 -1.81
N GLN A 36 -4.15 17.63 -2.95
CA GLN A 36 -3.12 18.67 -2.99
C GLN A 36 -3.61 20.04 -2.47
N HIS A 37 -4.92 20.27 -2.44
CA HIS A 37 -5.49 21.48 -1.82
C HIS A 37 -5.38 21.49 -0.28
N TYR A 38 -5.18 20.31 0.34
CA TYR A 38 -5.19 20.15 1.79
C TYR A 38 -3.85 19.68 2.34
N PHE A 39 -3.12 18.86 1.59
CA PHE A 39 -1.95 18.16 2.10
C PHE A 39 -0.70 18.45 1.28
N THR A 40 0.39 18.61 2.01
CA THR A 40 1.76 18.65 1.48
C THR A 40 2.30 17.23 1.38
N PRO A 41 3.10 16.88 0.35
CA PRO A 41 3.81 15.61 0.29
C PRO A 41 4.64 15.35 1.55
N GLY A 42 4.67 14.09 2.00
CA GLY A 42 5.40 13.67 3.18
C GLY A 42 6.90 13.98 3.07
N ASN A 43 7.51 14.29 4.19
CA ASN A 43 8.92 14.66 4.28
C ASN A 43 9.73 13.77 5.24
N GLY A 44 9.12 12.71 5.78
CA GLY A 44 9.74 11.75 6.70
C GLY A 44 10.45 10.58 6.02
N GLY A 45 10.23 10.40 4.71
CA GLY A 45 10.68 9.21 3.98
C GLY A 45 9.78 7.99 4.19
N TYR A 46 10.28 6.83 3.82
CA TYR A 46 9.58 5.56 3.92
C TYR A 46 10.10 4.78 5.13
N ASP A 47 9.28 4.67 6.18
CA ASP A 47 9.68 4.03 7.42
C ASP A 47 9.17 2.61 7.55
N VAL A 48 9.94 1.80 8.28
CA VAL A 48 9.59 0.46 8.71
C VAL A 48 9.59 0.44 10.23
N PHE A 49 8.53 -0.10 10.81
CA PHE A 49 8.28 -0.09 12.23
C PHE A 49 8.50 -1.48 12.83
N ASP A 50 9.35 -1.57 13.82
CA ASP A 50 9.55 -2.79 14.59
C ASP A 50 8.38 -3.00 15.55
N THR A 51 7.73 -4.15 15.47
CA THR A 51 6.68 -4.56 16.38
C THR A 51 7.03 -5.90 17.03
N PRO A 52 6.40 -6.28 18.15
CA PRO A 52 6.58 -7.61 18.72
C PRO A 52 6.17 -8.77 17.79
N PHE A 53 5.44 -8.46 16.71
CA PHE A 53 4.87 -9.43 15.78
C PHE A 53 5.57 -9.46 14.41
N GLY A 54 6.57 -8.60 14.20
CA GLY A 54 7.30 -8.48 12.95
C GLY A 54 7.49 -7.03 12.52
N LYS A 55 8.18 -6.84 11.40
CA LYS A 55 8.46 -5.51 10.82
C LYS A 55 7.35 -5.14 9.83
N ILE A 56 6.72 -4.01 10.08
CA ILE A 56 5.61 -3.52 9.26
C ILE A 56 5.94 -2.18 8.60
N ALA A 57 5.33 -1.91 7.45
CA ALA A 57 5.29 -0.59 6.84
C ALA A 57 3.84 -0.21 6.54
N VAL A 58 3.57 1.08 6.49
CA VAL A 58 2.29 1.64 6.04
C VAL A 58 2.57 2.59 4.89
N LEU A 59 1.87 2.39 3.78
CA LEU A 59 1.88 3.25 2.60
C LEU A 59 0.42 3.65 2.33
N ILE A 60 0.15 4.95 2.15
CA ILE A 60 -1.23 5.44 2.15
C ILE A 60 -1.76 5.60 0.73
N CYS A 61 -2.84 4.88 0.40
CA CYS A 61 -3.70 5.07 -0.77
C CYS A 61 -2.88 5.25 -2.07
N TYR A 62 -2.70 6.48 -2.56
CA TYR A 62 -2.02 6.78 -3.82
C TYR A 62 -0.58 6.26 -3.90
N ASP A 63 0.10 6.07 -2.76
CA ASP A 63 1.43 5.43 -2.70
C ASP A 63 1.42 4.02 -3.32
N GLN A 64 0.27 3.38 -3.39
CA GLN A 64 0.08 2.03 -3.94
C GLN A 64 0.41 1.92 -5.44
N TRP A 65 0.42 3.03 -6.16
CA TRP A 65 0.72 3.06 -7.59
C TRP A 65 2.22 3.17 -7.90
N PHE A 66 3.04 3.40 -6.88
CA PHE A 66 4.48 3.62 -6.99
C PHE A 66 5.26 2.40 -6.49
N PRO A 67 5.75 1.52 -7.39
CA PRO A 67 6.49 0.32 -7.01
C PRO A 67 7.78 0.64 -6.24
N GLU A 68 8.33 1.83 -6.41
CA GLU A 68 9.50 2.33 -5.67
C GLU A 68 9.23 2.36 -4.17
N ALA A 69 8.05 2.81 -3.74
CA ALA A 69 7.66 2.88 -2.33
C ALA A 69 7.68 1.50 -1.67
N ALA A 70 7.02 0.52 -2.31
CA ALA A 70 7.00 -0.87 -1.84
C ALA A 70 8.41 -1.47 -1.79
N ARG A 71 9.22 -1.19 -2.82
CA ARG A 71 10.60 -1.67 -2.90
C ARG A 71 11.48 -1.10 -1.79
N ILE A 72 11.35 0.19 -1.49
CA ILE A 72 12.14 0.85 -0.46
C ILE A 72 11.84 0.23 0.92
N VAL A 73 10.56 0.09 1.30
CA VAL A 73 10.21 -0.49 2.59
C VAL A 73 10.60 -1.97 2.70
N ALA A 74 10.49 -2.74 1.61
CA ALA A 74 10.96 -4.13 1.58
C ALA A 74 12.47 -4.23 1.78
N LEU A 75 13.26 -3.34 1.16
CA LEU A 75 14.71 -3.27 1.34
C LEU A 75 15.11 -2.86 2.77
N LYS A 76 14.27 -2.07 3.45
CA LYS A 76 14.41 -1.72 4.86
C LYS A 76 13.97 -2.86 5.80
N GLY A 77 13.46 -3.96 5.24
CA GLY A 77 13.13 -5.18 5.98
C GLY A 77 11.66 -5.30 6.37
N ALA A 78 10.74 -4.55 5.78
CA ALA A 78 9.31 -4.77 5.99
C ALA A 78 8.92 -6.20 5.61
N GLU A 79 8.15 -6.85 6.47
CA GLU A 79 7.61 -8.19 6.27
C GLU A 79 6.13 -8.14 5.85
N ILE A 80 5.42 -7.08 6.30
CA ILE A 80 4.04 -6.80 5.96
C ILE A 80 3.92 -5.32 5.58
N ILE A 81 3.26 -5.03 4.46
CA ILE A 81 2.94 -3.67 4.03
C ILE A 81 1.42 -3.49 4.10
N PHE A 82 0.97 -2.47 4.81
CA PHE A 82 -0.43 -2.07 4.89
C PHE A 82 -0.69 -0.88 3.96
N TYR A 83 -1.79 -0.95 3.19
CA TYR A 83 -2.25 0.12 2.32
C TYR A 83 -3.68 0.55 2.68
N PRO A 84 -3.85 1.43 3.69
CA PRO A 84 -5.15 2.06 3.92
C PRO A 84 -5.50 2.95 2.73
N THR A 85 -6.67 2.70 2.13
CA THR A 85 -7.03 3.23 0.82
C THR A 85 -8.50 3.66 0.81
N ALA A 86 -8.80 4.70 0.02
CA ALA A 86 -10.15 5.05 -0.40
C ALA A 86 -10.14 5.24 -1.92
N ILE A 87 -10.36 4.16 -2.66
CA ILE A 87 -10.41 4.15 -4.13
C ILE A 87 -11.72 3.54 -4.61
N GLY A 88 -12.32 4.18 -5.60
CA GLY A 88 -13.60 3.80 -6.19
C GLY A 88 -13.70 4.20 -7.65
N VAL A 89 -14.84 3.91 -8.26
CA VAL A 89 -15.19 4.40 -9.59
C VAL A 89 -16.05 5.65 -9.46
N ILE A 90 -15.89 6.59 -10.38
CA ILE A 90 -16.75 7.76 -10.52
C ILE A 90 -17.95 7.33 -11.37
N ASP A 91 -19.17 7.66 -10.95
CA ASP A 91 -20.40 7.15 -11.59
C ASP A 91 -20.53 7.48 -13.09
N GLU A 92 -19.88 8.54 -13.57
CA GLU A 92 -19.86 8.95 -14.98
C GLU A 92 -18.75 8.27 -15.79
N ASP A 93 -17.74 7.72 -15.11
CA ASP A 93 -16.68 6.94 -15.73
C ASP A 93 -17.15 5.48 -15.86
N VAL A 94 -18.06 5.26 -16.74
CA VAL A 94 -18.32 3.89 -17.20
C VAL A 94 -17.01 3.39 -17.80
N GLU A 95 -16.57 2.19 -17.38
CA GLU A 95 -15.43 1.47 -17.95
C GLU A 95 -15.39 1.70 -19.47
N ASP A 96 -14.57 2.63 -19.91
CA ASP A 96 -14.30 2.76 -21.32
C ASP A 96 -13.22 1.72 -21.69
N ASN A 97 -13.16 1.38 -22.96
CA ASN A 97 -12.19 0.42 -23.48
C ASN A 97 -10.72 0.93 -23.37
N ILE A 98 -10.52 2.15 -22.91
CA ILE A 98 -9.21 2.80 -22.77
C ILE A 98 -8.71 2.67 -21.34
N THR A 99 -9.54 3.01 -20.34
CA THR A 99 -9.12 3.01 -18.92
C THR A 99 -9.24 1.63 -18.25
N GLY A 100 -10.09 0.75 -18.79
CA GLY A 100 -10.23 -0.64 -18.32
C GLY A 100 -10.84 -0.77 -16.92
N ASN A 101 -10.69 -1.94 -16.32
CA ASN A 101 -11.21 -2.25 -14.99
C ASN A 101 -10.24 -1.77 -13.90
N TRP A 102 -10.56 -0.67 -13.24
CA TRP A 102 -9.74 -0.05 -12.18
C TRP A 102 -9.55 -0.94 -10.96
N GLN A 103 -10.58 -1.67 -10.55
CA GLN A 103 -10.46 -2.62 -9.43
C GLN A 103 -9.48 -3.75 -9.75
N GLN A 104 -9.53 -4.28 -10.99
CA GLN A 104 -8.60 -5.31 -11.41
C GLN A 104 -7.17 -4.77 -11.52
N MET A 105 -6.99 -3.56 -12.05
CA MET A 105 -5.69 -2.90 -12.14
C MET A 105 -5.10 -2.68 -10.74
N TRP A 106 -5.91 -2.18 -9.80
CA TRP A 106 -5.52 -2.03 -8.40
C TRP A 106 -5.10 -3.35 -7.76
N THR A 107 -5.91 -4.39 -7.93
CA THR A 107 -5.61 -5.73 -7.42
C THR A 107 -4.28 -6.24 -7.97
N ASN A 108 -4.06 -6.09 -9.28
CA ASN A 108 -2.81 -6.52 -9.94
C ASN A 108 -1.59 -5.76 -9.40
N ALA A 109 -1.70 -4.45 -9.18
CA ALA A 109 -0.62 -3.65 -8.60
C ALA A 109 -0.24 -4.15 -7.20
N MET A 110 -1.24 -4.38 -6.33
CA MET A 110 -1.02 -4.86 -4.96
C MET A 110 -0.40 -6.26 -4.94
N LEU A 111 -0.88 -7.18 -5.79
CA LEU A 111 -0.31 -8.51 -5.93
C LEU A 111 1.12 -8.45 -6.51
N GLY A 112 1.38 -7.51 -7.42
CA GLY A 112 2.71 -7.22 -7.94
C GLY A 112 3.69 -6.82 -6.84
N HIS A 113 3.28 -5.93 -5.92
CA HIS A 113 4.10 -5.55 -4.76
C HIS A 113 4.43 -6.74 -3.86
N SER A 114 3.44 -7.60 -3.60
CA SER A 114 3.65 -8.80 -2.81
C SER A 114 4.67 -9.74 -3.47
N ALA A 115 4.47 -10.09 -4.75
CA ALA A 115 5.33 -11.01 -5.50
C ALA A 115 6.76 -10.52 -5.65
N THR A 116 6.91 -9.28 -6.14
CA THR A 116 8.22 -8.74 -6.53
C THR A 116 9.11 -8.38 -5.34
N ASN A 117 8.53 -8.23 -4.14
CA ASN A 117 9.25 -7.95 -2.90
C ASN A 117 9.26 -9.15 -1.94
N ASN A 118 8.47 -10.19 -2.22
CA ASN A 118 8.24 -11.35 -1.35
C ASN A 118 7.85 -10.95 0.08
N VAL A 119 6.83 -10.09 0.21
CA VAL A 119 6.27 -9.60 1.46
C VAL A 119 4.77 -9.83 1.51
N TYR A 120 4.18 -9.83 2.71
CA TYR A 120 2.73 -9.77 2.84
C TYR A 120 2.23 -8.37 2.44
N VAL A 121 1.07 -8.32 1.79
CA VAL A 121 0.38 -7.07 1.46
C VAL A 121 -1.03 -7.12 2.01
N CYS A 122 -1.38 -6.12 2.81
CA CYS A 122 -2.73 -5.87 3.29
C CYS A 122 -3.29 -4.65 2.53
N ALA A 123 -4.10 -4.91 1.51
CA ALA A 123 -4.80 -3.89 0.74
C ALA A 123 -6.15 -3.63 1.40
N ILE A 124 -6.33 -2.45 1.99
CA ILE A 124 -7.49 -2.10 2.82
C ILE A 124 -8.22 -0.96 2.13
N ASN A 125 -9.37 -1.26 1.52
CA ASN A 125 -10.14 -0.26 0.80
C ASN A 125 -11.45 0.07 1.50
N ARG A 126 -11.87 1.31 1.33
CA ARG A 126 -13.18 1.81 1.74
C ARG A 126 -14.31 1.11 0.99
N THR A 127 -15.48 1.05 1.58
CA THR A 127 -16.74 0.56 1.01
C THR A 127 -17.76 1.69 0.89
N ALA A 128 -18.88 1.40 0.28
CA ALA A 128 -20.05 2.27 0.12
C ALA A 128 -19.85 3.43 -0.89
N LYS A 129 -20.91 4.20 -1.06
CA LYS A 129 -20.97 5.34 -1.99
C LYS A 129 -20.90 6.65 -1.23
N GLU A 130 -20.12 7.58 -1.76
CA GLU A 130 -20.09 8.97 -1.31
C GLU A 130 -20.15 9.92 -2.51
N LYS A 131 -21.20 10.72 -2.59
CA LYS A 131 -21.46 11.62 -3.74
C LYS A 131 -21.43 10.84 -5.05
N ALA A 132 -20.51 11.16 -5.95
CA ALA A 132 -20.33 10.55 -7.26
C ALA A 132 -19.30 9.40 -7.26
N ILE A 133 -18.73 9.01 -6.11
CA ILE A 133 -17.76 7.93 -6.02
C ILE A 133 -18.40 6.69 -5.39
N THR A 134 -18.30 5.55 -6.05
CA THR A 134 -18.64 4.24 -5.50
C THR A 134 -17.34 3.50 -5.15
N PHE A 135 -17.06 3.36 -3.85
CA PHE A 135 -15.91 2.61 -3.34
C PHE A 135 -16.22 1.12 -3.40
N TRP A 136 -15.46 0.36 -4.16
CA TRP A 136 -15.74 -1.06 -4.42
C TRP A 136 -15.37 -2.01 -3.29
N GLY A 137 -14.77 -1.53 -2.19
CA GLY A 137 -14.28 -2.42 -1.14
C GLY A 137 -13.19 -3.35 -1.67
N GLY A 138 -13.46 -4.65 -1.67
CA GLY A 138 -12.54 -5.64 -2.24
C GLY A 138 -11.21 -5.72 -1.51
N SER A 139 -11.14 -5.33 -0.24
CA SER A 139 -9.95 -5.43 0.60
C SER A 139 -9.40 -6.86 0.61
N PHE A 140 -8.09 -7.05 0.71
CA PHE A 140 -7.53 -8.40 0.78
C PHE A 140 -6.17 -8.44 1.50
N ILE A 141 -5.80 -9.66 1.90
CA ILE A 141 -4.48 -9.98 2.44
C ILE A 141 -3.82 -10.97 1.48
N ALA A 142 -2.67 -10.60 0.92
CA ALA A 142 -1.87 -11.46 0.03
C ALA A 142 -0.60 -11.93 0.74
N ASP A 143 -0.22 -13.20 0.49
CA ASP A 143 1.03 -13.78 0.97
C ASP A 143 2.21 -13.38 0.07
N PRO A 144 3.48 -13.63 0.47
CA PRO A 144 4.67 -13.24 -0.29
C PRO A 144 4.82 -13.88 -1.68
N SER A 145 3.91 -14.76 -2.07
CA SER A 145 3.83 -15.36 -3.41
C SER A 145 2.62 -14.88 -4.22
N SER A 146 1.96 -13.79 -3.82
CA SER A 146 0.74 -13.21 -4.40
C SER A 146 -0.53 -14.04 -4.22
N LYS A 147 -0.52 -15.08 -3.37
CA LYS A 147 -1.74 -15.82 -3.06
C LYS A 147 -2.61 -14.98 -2.12
N ILE A 148 -3.84 -14.72 -2.51
CA ILE A 148 -4.83 -14.07 -1.64
C ILE A 148 -5.24 -15.06 -0.54
N LEU A 149 -5.03 -14.69 0.73
CA LEU A 149 -5.35 -15.48 1.92
C LEU A 149 -6.75 -15.16 2.46
N ALA A 150 -7.15 -13.91 2.36
CA ALA A 150 -8.48 -13.43 2.73
C ALA A 150 -8.89 -12.32 1.76
N HIS A 151 -10.15 -12.29 1.36
CA HIS A 151 -10.69 -11.32 0.42
C HIS A 151 -12.05 -10.82 0.89
N GLY A 152 -12.18 -9.51 0.97
CA GLY A 152 -13.40 -8.82 1.35
C GLY A 152 -14.34 -8.57 0.17
N LYS A 153 -15.56 -8.19 0.50
CA LYS A 153 -16.60 -7.83 -0.44
C LYS A 153 -16.74 -6.29 -0.52
N ASP A 154 -17.86 -5.86 -1.02
CA ASP A 154 -18.28 -4.47 -1.17
C ASP A 154 -18.98 -3.88 0.08
N LYS A 155 -18.73 -4.47 1.24
CA LYS A 155 -19.32 -4.10 2.53
C LYS A 155 -18.28 -4.04 3.65
N ASP A 156 -18.66 -3.41 4.76
CA ASP A 156 -17.84 -3.36 5.97
C ASP A 156 -17.68 -4.75 6.57
N GLU A 157 -16.44 -5.21 6.70
CA GLU A 157 -16.12 -6.52 7.27
C GLU A 157 -14.70 -6.56 7.85
N ILE A 158 -14.43 -7.55 8.67
CA ILE A 158 -13.12 -7.81 9.25
C ILE A 158 -12.48 -8.99 8.53
N LEU A 159 -11.29 -8.78 7.96
CA LEU A 159 -10.50 -9.84 7.35
C LEU A 159 -9.44 -10.34 8.32
N ILE A 160 -9.33 -11.66 8.44
CA ILE A 160 -8.33 -12.32 9.28
C ILE A 160 -7.57 -13.33 8.45
N ALA A 161 -6.23 -13.30 8.53
CA ALA A 161 -5.36 -14.31 7.93
C ALA A 161 -4.15 -14.57 8.83
N THR A 162 -3.64 -15.80 8.78
CA THR A 162 -2.37 -16.14 9.43
C THR A 162 -1.20 -15.84 8.50
N CYS A 163 -0.30 -14.97 8.95
CA CYS A 163 0.92 -14.58 8.23
C CYS A 163 2.14 -15.26 8.85
N ASP A 164 2.64 -16.35 8.24
CA ASP A 164 3.90 -16.97 8.66
C ASP A 164 5.09 -16.17 8.11
N LEU A 165 5.67 -15.31 8.93
CA LEU A 165 6.76 -14.41 8.52
C LEU A 165 8.04 -15.15 8.11
N ARG A 166 8.20 -16.45 8.49
CA ARG A 166 9.32 -17.27 7.99
C ARG A 166 9.27 -17.44 6.48
N ARG A 167 8.06 -17.39 5.87
CA ARG A 167 7.89 -17.47 4.42
C ARG A 167 8.49 -16.28 3.69
N VAL A 168 8.45 -15.09 4.27
CA VAL A 168 9.10 -13.88 3.72
C VAL A 168 10.58 -14.15 3.50
N LYS A 169 11.29 -14.52 4.54
CA LYS A 169 12.74 -14.81 4.50
C LYS A 169 13.06 -15.97 3.56
N ALA A 170 12.25 -17.03 3.58
CA ALA A 170 12.44 -18.20 2.73
C ALA A 170 12.33 -17.86 1.24
N LEU A 171 11.28 -17.09 0.85
CA LEU A 171 11.08 -16.69 -0.54
C LEU A 171 12.10 -15.65 -1.00
N GLN A 172 12.42 -14.66 -0.17
CA GLN A 172 13.47 -13.69 -0.49
C GLN A 172 14.83 -14.37 -0.73
N LYS A 173 15.18 -15.40 0.08
CA LYS A 173 16.39 -16.20 -0.12
C LYS A 173 16.32 -17.05 -1.38
N ALA A 174 15.16 -17.63 -1.70
CA ALA A 174 14.99 -18.51 -2.88
C ALA A 174 15.02 -17.72 -4.19
N TRP A 175 14.30 -16.62 -4.30
CA TRP A 175 14.19 -15.82 -5.52
C TRP A 175 15.24 -14.72 -5.65
N ARG A 176 15.78 -14.22 -4.56
CA ARG A 176 16.85 -13.23 -4.48
C ARG A 176 16.55 -11.91 -5.22
N PHE A 177 15.28 -11.55 -5.39
CA PHE A 177 14.89 -10.33 -6.13
C PHE A 177 15.49 -9.05 -5.51
N LEU A 178 15.61 -8.99 -4.19
CA LEU A 178 16.19 -7.84 -3.50
C LEU A 178 17.71 -7.77 -3.63
N GLU A 179 18.39 -8.93 -3.69
CA GLU A 179 19.85 -9.03 -3.78
C GLU A 179 20.35 -8.80 -5.23
N CYS A 180 19.63 -9.37 -6.22
CA CYS A 180 20.03 -9.33 -7.62
C CYS A 180 19.70 -8.01 -8.33
N ARG A 181 19.31 -6.97 -7.60
CA ARG A 181 19.05 -5.64 -8.16
C ARG A 181 20.34 -5.05 -8.75
N ARG A 182 20.15 -4.18 -9.73
CA ARG A 182 21.23 -3.43 -10.39
C ARG A 182 21.04 -1.91 -10.15
N PRO A 183 21.26 -1.42 -8.90
CA PRO A 183 21.06 0.00 -8.57
C PRO A 183 21.90 0.94 -9.46
N ASP A 184 23.04 0.45 -9.94
CA ASP A 184 23.91 1.14 -10.89
C ASP A 184 23.23 1.49 -12.23
N THR A 185 22.13 0.80 -12.57
CA THR A 185 21.37 1.04 -13.82
C THR A 185 20.08 1.84 -13.60
N TYR A 186 19.72 2.17 -12.35
CA TYR A 186 18.42 2.78 -12.01
C TYR A 186 18.43 4.30 -11.96
N GLY A 187 19.54 4.95 -12.29
CA GLY A 187 19.66 6.41 -12.21
C GLY A 187 18.62 7.18 -13.02
N ALA A 188 18.07 6.59 -14.09
CA ALA A 188 17.05 7.22 -14.91
C ALA A 188 15.70 7.42 -14.18
N ILE A 189 15.39 6.66 -13.13
CA ILE A 189 14.14 6.82 -12.37
C ILE A 189 14.22 7.90 -11.27
N THR A 190 15.37 8.54 -11.11
CA THR A 190 15.59 9.62 -10.13
C THR A 190 15.84 10.97 -10.78
N GLN A 191 15.56 11.09 -12.08
CA GLN A 191 15.76 12.33 -12.86
C GLN A 191 14.47 13.15 -12.97
#